data_183cc3dbded7ae10905decb87d777e3c
#
_entry.id   183cc3dbded7ae10905decb87d777e3c
#
_cell.length_a   1.000
_cell.length_b   1.000
_cell.length_c   1.000
_cell.angle_alpha   90.00
_cell.angle_beta   90.00
_cell.angle_gamma   90.00
#
_symmetry.space_group_name_H-M   'P 1'
#
loop_
_entity.id
_entity.type
_entity.pdbx_description
1 polymer ?
#
loop_
_entity_poly.entity_id
_entity_poly.type
_entity_poly.pdbx_seq_one_letter_code
_entity_poly.pdbx_strand_id
1 'polypeptide(L)'
;MKYSDKVFGLRGLIQGIEDKRLRPQIAMEEIFGAGLVMALGQLGSLNALEQIKKQCYWKRWLGADLASADTLGRGFSRMNTDSIRKTIRHVYSRLKRNKVLRPAYAGMIALIIDGHESHRSQLRCCGGCLERRLHTKDGIRRENYHRHVMASLFCKGVCLPLDLEPQAPGEDEVSCAMRLLVRVLKDYPKAFNLILADGLYTQAPFFKLAKKHGKDVIAELKDDRRDLLKDAQGLFKQSKPNLYQDNKVERQCWDMEHFTSWEQLGCEVRVVCSIERKRVKRQKTKKIHFENSEWVWASTIPKQKLDTEDFVKFGHGRWKIENNGFNELVNYWHADHVYCHNPSAIEAFGLLTILAYILFHAFINRNLKAVIRHKYTKKHLAQMITAE
;
A
#
# COMPACT_ATOMS: atom_id res chain seq x y z
N MET A 1 -20.68 -7.28 8.33
CA MET A 1 -21.26 -5.97 8.67
C MET A 1 -21.48 -5.78 10.18
N LYS A 2 -22.22 -6.66 10.93
CA LYS A 2 -22.46 -6.51 12.39
C LYS A 2 -21.21 -6.26 13.24
N TYR A 3 -20.11 -7.00 13.00
CA TYR A 3 -18.84 -6.80 13.69
C TYR A 3 -18.29 -5.39 13.45
N SER A 4 -18.22 -4.98 12.18
CA SER A 4 -17.66 -3.69 11.80
C SER A 4 -18.49 -2.52 12.33
N ASP A 5 -19.80 -2.69 12.40
CA ASP A 5 -20.68 -1.68 13.00
C ASP A 5 -20.47 -1.58 14.52
N LYS A 6 -20.44 -2.72 15.22
CA LYS A 6 -20.20 -2.77 16.66
C LYS A 6 -18.84 -2.17 17.07
N VAL A 7 -17.79 -2.44 16.29
CA VAL A 7 -16.41 -2.04 16.66
C VAL A 7 -16.04 -0.66 16.15
N PHE A 8 -16.50 -0.31 14.94
CA PHE A 8 -16.10 0.93 14.27
C PHE A 8 -17.22 1.94 14.10
N GLY A 9 -18.48 1.58 14.37
CA GLY A 9 -19.63 2.43 14.06
C GLY A 9 -19.85 2.58 12.54
N LEU A 10 -19.59 1.51 11.78
CA LEU A 10 -19.49 1.55 10.32
C LEU A 10 -20.72 2.13 9.64
N ARG A 11 -21.94 1.84 10.15
CA ARG A 11 -23.19 2.37 9.58
C ARG A 11 -23.21 3.90 9.59
N GLY A 12 -22.90 4.53 10.72
CA GLY A 12 -22.82 5.99 10.82
C GLY A 12 -21.72 6.58 9.95
N LEU A 13 -20.59 5.86 9.75
CA LEU A 13 -19.52 6.28 8.85
C LEU A 13 -19.96 6.24 7.39
N ILE A 14 -20.72 5.22 6.98
CA ILE A 14 -21.27 5.10 5.62
C ILE A 14 -22.28 6.22 5.34
N GLN A 15 -23.13 6.56 6.29
CA GLN A 15 -24.07 7.69 6.18
C GLN A 15 -23.34 9.04 6.02
N GLY A 16 -22.12 9.16 6.51
CA GLY A 16 -21.26 10.34 6.34
C GLY A 16 -20.54 10.43 5.00
N ILE A 17 -20.76 9.50 4.05
CA ILE A 17 -20.17 9.58 2.71
C ILE A 17 -20.90 10.64 1.88
N GLU A 18 -20.16 11.67 1.51
CA GLU A 18 -20.71 12.85 0.83
C GLU A 18 -20.98 12.57 -0.66
N ASP A 19 -22.13 13.06 -1.14
CA ASP A 19 -22.64 12.91 -2.50
C ASP A 19 -22.53 14.23 -3.27
N LYS A 20 -21.92 14.22 -4.45
CA LYS A 20 -21.82 15.37 -5.35
C LYS A 20 -22.92 15.36 -6.43
N ARG A 21 -23.87 14.42 -6.40
CA ARG A 21 -24.98 14.36 -7.35
C ARG A 21 -26.06 15.37 -6.98
N LEU A 22 -26.69 15.94 -7.98
CA LEU A 22 -27.85 16.81 -7.79
C LEU A 22 -29.12 15.92 -7.76
N ARG A 23 -29.92 16.03 -6.66
CA ARG A 23 -31.21 15.33 -6.46
C ARG A 23 -31.12 13.82 -6.71
N PRO A 24 -30.28 13.07 -6.00
CA PRO A 24 -30.12 11.64 -6.20
C PRO A 24 -31.41 10.90 -5.76
N GLN A 25 -31.87 9.93 -6.58
CA GLN A 25 -32.99 9.06 -6.25
C GLN A 25 -32.56 7.90 -5.32
N ILE A 26 -31.31 7.49 -5.40
CA ILE A 26 -30.71 6.43 -4.58
C ILE A 26 -29.67 7.08 -3.67
N ALA A 27 -29.75 6.84 -2.38
CA ALA A 27 -28.84 7.42 -1.40
C ALA A 27 -27.38 6.98 -1.64
N MET A 28 -26.43 7.85 -1.32
CA MET A 28 -25.01 7.52 -1.46
C MET A 28 -24.61 6.38 -0.52
N GLU A 29 -25.21 6.28 0.65
CA GLU A 29 -24.99 5.19 1.60
C GLU A 29 -25.36 3.81 1.03
N GLU A 30 -26.41 3.72 0.20
CA GLU A 30 -26.78 2.48 -0.48
C GLU A 30 -25.75 2.10 -1.54
N ILE A 31 -25.29 3.08 -2.34
CA ILE A 31 -24.28 2.87 -3.38
C ILE A 31 -22.95 2.46 -2.75
N PHE A 32 -22.50 3.17 -1.73
CA PHE A 32 -21.26 2.86 -1.04
C PHE A 32 -21.34 1.52 -0.31
N GLY A 33 -22.46 1.25 0.36
CA GLY A 33 -22.73 -0.01 1.04
C GLY A 33 -22.70 -1.21 0.08
N ALA A 34 -23.31 -1.08 -1.11
CA ALA A 34 -23.26 -2.10 -2.15
C ALA A 34 -21.82 -2.36 -2.63
N GLY A 35 -21.07 -1.29 -2.92
CA GLY A 35 -19.65 -1.41 -3.27
C GLY A 35 -18.80 -2.05 -2.17
N LEU A 36 -19.06 -1.70 -0.91
CA LEU A 36 -18.35 -2.28 0.23
C LEU A 36 -18.61 -3.78 0.38
N VAL A 37 -19.87 -4.22 0.18
CA VAL A 37 -20.20 -5.64 0.18
C VAL A 37 -19.53 -6.36 -0.99
N MET A 38 -19.54 -5.77 -2.18
CA MET A 38 -18.80 -6.28 -3.34
C MET A 38 -17.32 -6.50 -3.02
N ALA A 39 -16.67 -5.50 -2.44
CA ALA A 39 -15.26 -5.58 -2.08
C ALA A 39 -15.00 -6.61 -0.97
N LEU A 40 -15.81 -6.64 0.11
CA LEU A 40 -15.68 -7.62 1.19
C LEU A 40 -15.92 -9.05 0.72
N GLY A 41 -16.82 -9.25 -0.25
CA GLY A 41 -17.07 -10.53 -0.90
C GLY A 41 -16.06 -10.91 -1.96
N GLN A 42 -15.09 -10.03 -2.26
CA GLN A 42 -14.10 -10.22 -3.30
C GLN A 42 -14.74 -10.52 -4.67
N LEU A 43 -15.85 -9.86 -4.98
CA LEU A 43 -16.54 -9.96 -6.26
C LEU A 43 -15.81 -9.06 -7.28
N GLY A 44 -15.27 -9.67 -8.34
CA GLY A 44 -14.39 -9.00 -9.29
C GLY A 44 -15.08 -8.08 -10.30
N SER A 45 -16.40 -7.86 -10.23
CA SER A 45 -17.10 -6.95 -11.14
C SER A 45 -18.43 -6.45 -10.60
N LEU A 46 -18.87 -5.29 -11.10
CA LEU A 46 -20.24 -4.76 -10.83
C LEU A 46 -21.33 -5.66 -11.41
N ASN A 47 -21.07 -6.32 -12.55
CA ASN A 47 -22.00 -7.28 -13.13
C ASN A 47 -22.16 -8.52 -12.25
N ALA A 48 -21.09 -9.02 -11.64
CA ALA A 48 -21.20 -10.14 -10.70
C ALA A 48 -22.03 -9.75 -9.47
N LEU A 49 -21.91 -8.51 -9.00
CA LEU A 49 -22.75 -7.97 -7.93
C LEU A 49 -24.23 -7.92 -8.38
N GLU A 50 -24.52 -7.50 -9.61
CA GLU A 50 -25.87 -7.41 -10.15
C GLU A 50 -26.54 -8.79 -10.31
N GLN A 51 -25.78 -9.83 -10.63
CA GLN A 51 -26.30 -11.21 -10.72
C GLN A 51 -26.86 -11.73 -9.38
N ILE A 52 -26.32 -11.27 -8.26
CA ILE A 52 -26.78 -11.64 -6.92
C ILE A 52 -27.86 -10.67 -6.38
N LYS A 53 -28.33 -9.73 -7.19
CA LYS A 53 -29.31 -8.68 -6.84
C LYS A 53 -30.61 -9.24 -6.24
N LYS A 54 -31.06 -10.40 -6.70
CA LYS A 54 -32.32 -11.02 -6.25
C LYS A 54 -32.22 -11.68 -4.87
N GLN A 55 -31.07 -11.76 -4.26
CA GLN A 55 -30.91 -12.41 -2.97
C GLN A 55 -31.42 -11.53 -1.84
N CYS A 56 -32.20 -12.13 -0.92
CA CYS A 56 -32.94 -11.41 0.12
C CYS A 56 -32.03 -10.69 1.16
N TYR A 57 -30.76 -11.05 1.25
CA TYR A 57 -29.85 -10.42 2.20
C TYR A 57 -29.56 -8.94 1.91
N TRP A 58 -29.73 -8.46 0.66
CA TRP A 58 -29.55 -7.05 0.31
C TRP A 58 -30.50 -6.14 1.07
N LYS A 59 -31.78 -6.50 1.12
CA LYS A 59 -32.78 -5.77 1.92
C LYS A 59 -32.44 -5.76 3.40
N ARG A 60 -31.89 -6.87 3.90
CA ARG A 60 -31.46 -6.98 5.30
C ARG A 60 -30.23 -6.11 5.61
N TRP A 61 -29.33 -5.94 4.67
CA TRP A 61 -28.06 -5.26 4.88
C TRP A 61 -28.07 -3.79 4.53
N LEU A 62 -28.68 -3.44 3.40
CA LEU A 62 -28.76 -2.08 2.89
C LEU A 62 -30.07 -1.38 3.23
N GLY A 63 -31.11 -2.14 3.60
CA GLY A 63 -32.48 -1.60 3.78
C GLY A 63 -33.18 -1.31 2.45
N ALA A 64 -32.55 -1.60 1.31
CA ALA A 64 -33.04 -1.29 -0.03
C ALA A 64 -32.67 -2.39 -1.03
N ASP A 65 -33.24 -2.33 -2.21
CA ASP A 65 -32.87 -3.17 -3.34
C ASP A 65 -31.54 -2.67 -3.94
N LEU A 66 -30.75 -3.62 -4.44
CA LEU A 66 -29.46 -3.29 -5.05
C LEU A 66 -29.65 -2.48 -6.35
N ALA A 67 -28.95 -1.37 -6.46
CA ALA A 67 -28.89 -0.57 -7.68
C ALA A 67 -28.22 -1.34 -8.85
N SER A 68 -28.48 -0.93 -10.09
CA SER A 68 -27.79 -1.50 -11.27
C SER A 68 -26.29 -1.20 -11.28
N ALA A 69 -25.51 -2.03 -11.99
CA ALA A 69 -24.07 -1.84 -12.18
C ALA A 69 -23.73 -0.42 -12.67
N ASP A 70 -24.47 0.09 -13.66
CA ASP A 70 -24.29 1.44 -14.20
C ASP A 70 -24.59 2.54 -13.18
N THR A 71 -25.62 2.35 -12.36
CA THR A 71 -25.95 3.29 -11.28
C THR A 71 -24.88 3.34 -10.22
N LEU A 72 -24.33 2.18 -9.85
CA LEU A 72 -23.18 2.11 -8.94
C LEU A 72 -21.95 2.83 -9.52
N GLY A 73 -21.58 2.53 -10.76
CA GLY A 73 -20.45 3.18 -11.43
C GLY A 73 -20.59 4.71 -11.49
N ARG A 74 -21.80 5.20 -11.86
CA ARG A 74 -22.09 6.65 -11.85
C ARG A 74 -22.06 7.25 -10.45
N GLY A 75 -22.55 6.53 -9.45
CA GLY A 75 -22.49 6.97 -8.05
C GLY A 75 -21.03 7.13 -7.57
N PHE A 76 -20.20 6.14 -7.82
CA PHE A 76 -18.77 6.22 -7.47
C PHE A 76 -18.04 7.35 -8.18
N SER A 77 -18.40 7.70 -9.43
CA SER A 77 -17.79 8.83 -10.14
C SER A 77 -18.15 10.21 -9.56
N ARG A 78 -19.14 10.30 -8.68
CA ARG A 78 -19.61 11.53 -8.02
C ARG A 78 -19.42 11.53 -6.51
N MET A 79 -18.76 10.51 -5.99
CA MET A 79 -18.50 10.38 -4.55
C MET A 79 -17.37 11.33 -4.12
N ASN A 80 -17.49 11.90 -2.93
CA ASN A 80 -16.39 12.66 -2.34
C ASN A 80 -15.37 11.69 -1.72
N THR A 81 -14.20 11.53 -2.34
CA THR A 81 -13.14 10.62 -1.88
C THR A 81 -12.57 10.98 -0.53
N ASP A 82 -12.61 12.27 -0.12
CA ASP A 82 -12.16 12.69 1.21
C ASP A 82 -13.04 12.16 2.33
N SER A 83 -14.33 11.94 2.09
CA SER A 83 -15.23 11.30 3.05
C SER A 83 -14.87 9.83 3.27
N ILE A 84 -14.42 9.13 2.21
CA ILE A 84 -13.89 7.75 2.34
C ILE A 84 -12.59 7.76 3.16
N ARG A 85 -11.68 8.70 2.89
CA ARG A 85 -10.44 8.88 3.69
C ARG A 85 -10.73 9.16 5.16
N LYS A 86 -11.72 9.99 5.46
CA LYS A 86 -12.18 10.23 6.85
C LYS A 86 -12.64 8.92 7.52
N THR A 87 -13.35 8.07 6.78
CA THR A 87 -13.79 6.74 7.26
C THR A 87 -12.60 5.82 7.53
N ILE A 88 -11.64 5.73 6.62
CA ILE A 88 -10.41 4.94 6.80
C ILE A 88 -9.65 5.43 8.03
N ARG A 89 -9.47 6.74 8.18
CA ARG A 89 -8.80 7.35 9.34
C ARG A 89 -9.52 7.05 10.66
N HIS A 90 -10.85 7.05 10.67
CA HIS A 90 -11.62 6.65 11.85
C HIS A 90 -11.35 5.19 12.22
N VAL A 91 -11.43 4.27 11.24
CA VAL A 91 -11.14 2.85 11.47
C VAL A 91 -9.71 2.64 11.98
N TYR A 92 -8.73 3.29 11.36
CA TYR A 92 -7.33 3.31 11.85
C TYR A 92 -7.23 3.77 13.30
N SER A 93 -7.91 4.87 13.66
CA SER A 93 -7.87 5.42 15.03
C SER A 93 -8.42 4.43 16.06
N ARG A 94 -9.46 3.68 15.71
CA ARG A 94 -10.00 2.59 16.54
C ARG A 94 -9.03 1.42 16.67
N LEU A 95 -8.38 1.00 15.57
CA LEU A 95 -7.36 -0.06 15.59
C LEU A 95 -6.17 0.33 16.48
N LYS A 96 -5.70 1.58 16.37
CA LYS A 96 -4.62 2.12 17.21
C LYS A 96 -5.00 2.14 18.69
N ARG A 97 -6.20 2.66 19.04
CA ARG A 97 -6.71 2.68 20.41
C ARG A 97 -6.80 1.28 21.00
N ASN A 98 -7.20 0.30 20.20
CA ASN A 98 -7.32 -1.11 20.61
C ASN A 98 -5.96 -1.84 20.61
N LYS A 99 -4.82 -1.14 20.43
CA LYS A 99 -3.45 -1.66 20.44
C LYS A 99 -3.24 -2.82 19.46
N VAL A 100 -3.94 -2.79 18.32
CA VAL A 100 -3.83 -3.80 17.24
C VAL A 100 -2.53 -3.62 16.47
N LEU A 101 -2.15 -2.36 16.22
CA LEU A 101 -0.98 -1.97 15.45
C LEU A 101 0.24 -1.96 16.37
N ARG A 102 1.08 -3.00 16.24
CA ARG A 102 2.29 -3.16 17.06
C ARG A 102 3.53 -2.78 16.25
N PRO A 103 4.55 -2.17 16.89
CA PRO A 103 5.83 -1.90 16.24
C PRO A 103 6.42 -3.14 15.56
N ALA A 104 7.09 -2.93 14.42
CA ALA A 104 7.73 -4.00 13.67
C ALA A 104 9.08 -4.38 14.29
N TYR A 105 10.01 -3.42 14.38
CA TYR A 105 11.36 -3.58 14.94
C TYR A 105 11.72 -2.34 15.76
N ALA A 106 12.63 -2.46 16.70
CA ALA A 106 13.16 -1.36 17.53
C ALA A 106 12.07 -0.41 18.09
N GLY A 107 10.89 -0.92 18.40
CA GLY A 107 9.77 -0.10 18.90
C GLY A 107 9.14 0.82 17.84
N MET A 108 9.49 0.69 16.55
CA MET A 108 9.07 1.57 15.46
C MET A 108 8.03 0.93 14.55
N ILE A 109 7.17 1.78 14.02
CA ILE A 109 6.28 1.50 12.88
C ILE A 109 6.81 2.30 11.70
N ALA A 110 6.92 1.67 10.53
CA ALA A 110 7.29 2.37 9.32
C ALA A 110 6.07 2.61 8.41
N LEU A 111 6.18 3.64 7.56
CA LEU A 111 5.30 3.88 6.42
C LEU A 111 6.03 3.44 5.17
N ILE A 112 5.44 2.57 4.37
CA ILE A 112 5.96 2.22 3.05
C ILE A 112 5.22 3.06 2.01
N ILE A 113 5.97 3.70 1.11
CA ILE A 113 5.46 4.42 -0.05
C ILE A 113 5.97 3.72 -1.29
N ASP A 114 5.04 3.33 -2.17
CA ASP A 114 5.38 2.65 -3.41
C ASP A 114 4.30 2.87 -4.47
N GLY A 115 4.72 2.89 -5.75
CA GLY A 115 3.85 3.05 -6.90
C GLY A 115 3.29 1.71 -7.36
N HIS A 116 2.04 1.72 -7.82
CA HIS A 116 1.40 0.55 -8.42
C HIS A 116 0.70 0.94 -9.71
N GLU A 117 0.97 0.19 -10.78
CA GLU A 117 0.31 0.36 -12.07
C GLU A 117 -0.91 -0.55 -12.13
N SER A 118 -2.07 0.05 -12.37
CA SER A 118 -3.33 -0.64 -12.57
C SER A 118 -3.85 -0.39 -13.98
N HIS A 119 -4.68 -1.27 -14.48
CA HIS A 119 -5.37 -1.16 -15.76
C HIS A 119 -4.49 -0.71 -16.94
N ARG A 120 -4.48 -1.49 -17.99
CA ARG A 120 -3.82 -1.19 -19.26
C ARG A 120 -4.80 -1.39 -20.40
N SER A 121 -4.84 -0.46 -21.35
CA SER A 121 -5.73 -0.57 -22.50
C SER A 121 -5.15 0.15 -23.71
N GLN A 122 -5.29 -0.43 -24.87
CA GLN A 122 -5.00 0.22 -26.15
C GLN A 122 -6.23 0.93 -26.72
N LEU A 123 -7.44 0.61 -26.22
CA LEU A 123 -8.72 1.09 -26.73
C LEU A 123 -9.38 2.11 -25.80
N ARG A 124 -9.35 1.84 -24.47
CA ARG A 124 -10.04 2.70 -23.49
C ARG A 124 -9.10 3.76 -22.96
N CYS A 125 -9.59 5.00 -22.93
CA CYS A 125 -8.89 6.17 -22.41
C CYS A 125 -9.85 7.05 -21.63
N CYS A 126 -9.37 7.72 -20.59
CA CYS A 126 -10.07 8.78 -19.89
C CYS A 126 -9.11 9.93 -19.55
N GLY A 127 -9.64 11.04 -19.03
CA GLY A 127 -8.82 12.22 -18.70
C GLY A 127 -7.76 12.02 -17.62
N GLY A 128 -7.76 10.90 -16.90
CA GLY A 128 -6.74 10.54 -15.90
C GLY A 128 -5.77 9.45 -16.38
N CYS A 129 -5.87 8.99 -17.64
CA CYS A 129 -4.94 7.99 -18.16
C CYS A 129 -3.55 8.59 -18.40
N LEU A 130 -2.55 7.85 -17.96
CA LEU A 130 -1.18 7.99 -18.42
C LEU A 130 -1.01 7.28 -19.75
N GLU A 131 -0.01 7.68 -20.51
CA GLU A 131 0.23 7.17 -21.86
C GLU A 131 1.69 6.74 -22.03
N ARG A 132 1.89 5.62 -22.71
CA ARG A 132 3.23 5.22 -23.18
C ARG A 132 3.17 4.64 -24.58
N ARG A 133 4.31 4.71 -25.27
CA ARG A 133 4.53 4.10 -26.59
C ARG A 133 5.21 2.75 -26.38
N LEU A 134 4.58 1.69 -26.90
CA LEU A 134 5.14 0.35 -26.90
C LEU A 134 5.72 0.04 -28.28
N HIS A 135 7.01 -0.29 -28.33
CA HIS A 135 7.64 -0.81 -29.53
C HIS A 135 7.34 -2.30 -29.65
N THR A 136 6.54 -2.66 -30.63
CA THR A 136 6.17 -4.07 -30.92
C THR A 136 6.76 -4.48 -32.28
N LYS A 137 6.73 -5.77 -32.57
CA LYS A 137 7.17 -6.30 -33.88
C LYS A 137 6.35 -5.71 -35.05
N ASP A 138 5.10 -5.32 -34.81
CA ASP A 138 4.17 -4.77 -35.79
C ASP A 138 4.18 -3.24 -35.85
N GLY A 139 5.12 -2.57 -35.14
CA GLY A 139 5.23 -1.11 -35.08
C GLY A 139 5.00 -0.55 -33.67
N ILE A 140 4.83 0.79 -33.61
CA ILE A 140 4.61 1.51 -32.35
C ILE A 140 3.12 1.49 -32.04
N ARG A 141 2.76 1.01 -30.83
CA ARG A 141 1.40 1.04 -30.29
C ARG A 141 1.31 1.98 -29.10
N ARG A 142 0.22 2.70 -28.99
CA ARG A 142 -0.12 3.52 -27.82
C ARG A 142 -0.81 2.65 -26.78
N GLU A 143 -0.39 2.75 -25.50
CA GLU A 143 -1.02 2.10 -24.36
C GLU A 143 -1.39 3.16 -23.32
N ASN A 144 -2.66 3.15 -22.91
CA ASN A 144 -3.17 3.96 -21.81
C ASN A 144 -3.17 3.12 -20.54
N TYR A 145 -2.78 3.72 -19.43
CA TYR A 145 -2.76 3.02 -18.13
C TYR A 145 -3.04 3.98 -16.99
N HIS A 146 -3.36 3.44 -15.83
CA HIS A 146 -3.45 4.19 -14.59
C HIS A 146 -2.34 3.75 -13.65
N ARG A 147 -1.83 4.70 -12.87
CA ARG A 147 -0.90 4.46 -11.78
C ARG A 147 -1.35 5.22 -10.55
N HIS A 148 -1.12 4.67 -9.39
CA HIS A 148 -1.30 5.35 -8.12
C HIS A 148 -0.13 5.05 -7.21
N VAL A 149 0.17 5.97 -6.31
CA VAL A 149 1.10 5.74 -5.20
C VAL A 149 0.28 5.39 -3.97
N MET A 150 0.71 4.37 -3.23
CA MET A 150 0.03 3.90 -2.02
C MET A 150 0.92 4.11 -0.80
N ALA A 151 0.30 4.51 0.31
CA ALA A 151 0.91 4.60 1.63
C ALA A 151 0.38 3.49 2.53
N SER A 152 1.27 2.65 3.06
CA SER A 152 0.90 1.52 3.92
C SER A 152 1.75 1.47 5.18
N LEU A 153 1.14 1.24 6.34
CA LEU A 153 1.88 1.02 7.59
C LEU A 153 2.49 -0.38 7.62
N PHE A 154 3.76 -0.43 7.93
CA PHE A 154 4.49 -1.66 8.20
C PHE A 154 4.58 -1.88 9.71
N CYS A 155 3.74 -2.77 10.20
CA CYS A 155 3.64 -3.19 11.58
C CYS A 155 4.06 -4.66 11.74
N LYS A 156 4.24 -5.13 12.98
CA LYS A 156 4.52 -6.55 13.27
C LYS A 156 3.40 -7.44 12.73
N GLY A 157 3.71 -8.21 11.69
CA GLY A 157 2.79 -9.17 11.08
C GLY A 157 1.66 -8.58 10.21
N VAL A 158 1.62 -7.26 10.00
CA VAL A 158 0.56 -6.59 9.24
C VAL A 158 1.15 -5.51 8.35
N CYS A 159 0.75 -5.49 7.09
CA CYS A 159 0.88 -4.35 6.20
C CYS A 159 -0.53 -3.74 6.04
N LEU A 160 -0.73 -2.51 6.53
CA LEU A 160 -2.03 -1.85 6.58
C LEU A 160 -2.06 -0.67 5.60
N PRO A 161 -2.71 -0.76 4.44
CA PRO A 161 -2.86 0.37 3.55
C PRO A 161 -3.68 1.47 4.24
N LEU A 162 -3.27 2.73 4.07
CA LEU A 162 -3.92 3.89 4.67
C LEU A 162 -4.59 4.79 3.64
N ASP A 163 -3.90 5.01 2.52
CA ASP A 163 -4.31 5.97 1.50
C ASP A 163 -3.64 5.67 0.17
N LEU A 164 -4.19 6.20 -0.90
CA LEU A 164 -3.62 6.19 -2.23
C LEU A 164 -3.79 7.55 -2.92
N GLU A 165 -2.89 7.84 -3.86
CA GLU A 165 -2.94 9.04 -4.70
C GLU A 165 -2.82 8.64 -6.16
N PRO A 166 -3.82 8.93 -7.02
CA PRO A 166 -3.68 8.72 -8.45
C PRO A 166 -2.62 9.66 -9.04
N GLN A 167 -1.75 9.12 -9.87
CA GLN A 167 -0.79 9.90 -10.64
C GLN A 167 -1.51 10.64 -11.75
N ALA A 168 -1.31 11.95 -11.84
CA ALA A 168 -1.92 12.78 -12.88
C ALA A 168 -1.15 12.68 -14.22
N PRO A 169 -1.81 12.86 -15.38
CA PRO A 169 -1.11 12.96 -16.65
C PRO A 169 -0.05 14.07 -16.65
N GLY A 170 1.15 13.73 -17.13
CA GLY A 170 2.30 14.65 -17.14
C GLY A 170 3.04 14.78 -15.80
N GLU A 171 2.56 14.16 -14.74
CA GLU A 171 3.22 14.11 -13.43
C GLU A 171 4.14 12.89 -13.33
N ASP A 172 5.28 13.03 -12.67
CA ASP A 172 6.11 11.89 -12.29
C ASP A 172 5.62 11.23 -10.99
N GLU A 173 6.08 10.00 -10.76
CA GLU A 173 5.67 9.22 -9.59
C GLU A 173 6.10 9.86 -8.27
N VAL A 174 7.26 10.53 -8.23
CA VAL A 174 7.77 11.17 -7.00
C VAL A 174 6.92 12.37 -6.63
N SER A 175 6.52 13.20 -7.60
CA SER A 175 5.60 14.31 -7.38
C SER A 175 4.24 13.84 -6.85
N CYS A 176 3.71 12.77 -7.41
CA CYS A 176 2.50 12.10 -6.91
C CYS A 176 2.69 11.63 -5.45
N ALA A 177 3.81 10.96 -5.16
CA ALA A 177 4.14 10.51 -3.81
C ALA A 177 4.30 11.66 -2.81
N MET A 178 4.83 12.79 -3.24
CA MET A 178 4.93 14.00 -2.39
C MET A 178 3.56 14.53 -1.99
N ARG A 179 2.58 14.56 -2.91
CA ARG A 179 1.19 14.94 -2.59
C ARG A 179 0.56 13.98 -1.58
N LEU A 180 0.74 12.67 -1.79
CA LEU A 180 0.28 11.64 -0.86
C LEU A 180 0.93 11.81 0.50
N LEU A 181 2.26 11.98 0.56
CA LEU A 181 3.01 12.10 1.80
C LEU A 181 2.58 13.32 2.62
N VAL A 182 2.36 14.47 1.98
CA VAL A 182 1.84 15.67 2.67
C VAL A 182 0.49 15.37 3.36
N ARG A 183 -0.43 14.70 2.67
CA ARG A 183 -1.73 14.33 3.23
C ARG A 183 -1.59 13.31 4.36
N VAL A 184 -0.78 12.28 4.18
CA VAL A 184 -0.56 11.24 5.20
C VAL A 184 0.12 11.79 6.45
N LEU A 185 1.10 12.68 6.31
CA LEU A 185 1.75 13.36 7.44
C LEU A 185 0.77 14.21 8.24
N LYS A 186 -0.16 14.89 7.56
CA LYS A 186 -1.24 15.67 8.19
C LYS A 186 -2.26 14.78 8.90
N ASP A 187 -2.74 13.73 8.23
CA ASP A 187 -3.85 12.89 8.69
C ASP A 187 -3.43 11.83 9.71
N TYR A 188 -2.16 11.40 9.67
CA TYR A 188 -1.60 10.34 10.51
C TYR A 188 -0.27 10.73 11.20
N PRO A 189 -0.17 11.90 11.85
CA PRO A 189 1.12 12.47 12.30
C PRO A 189 1.88 11.59 13.29
N LYS A 190 1.15 10.77 14.06
CA LYS A 190 1.70 9.86 15.09
C LYS A 190 1.52 8.37 14.75
N ALA A 191 1.37 8.03 13.45
CA ALA A 191 1.15 6.66 13.01
C ALA A 191 2.45 5.89 12.81
N PHE A 192 3.53 6.58 12.43
CA PHE A 192 4.82 5.99 12.09
C PHE A 192 5.97 6.91 12.47
N ASN A 193 7.15 6.33 12.55
CA ASN A 193 8.41 7.00 12.88
C ASN A 193 9.32 7.12 11.65
N LEU A 194 9.24 6.16 10.74
CA LEU A 194 10.15 5.90 9.65
C LEU A 194 9.37 5.76 8.34
N ILE A 195 9.96 6.21 7.22
CA ILE A 195 9.44 6.02 5.88
C ILE A 195 10.38 5.08 5.12
N LEU A 196 9.84 4.07 4.46
CA LEU A 196 10.55 3.14 3.59
C LEU A 196 10.14 3.39 2.15
N ALA A 197 11.12 3.57 1.27
CA ALA A 197 10.87 3.85 -0.14
C ALA A 197 11.92 3.14 -1.03
N ASP A 198 11.65 3.05 -2.33
CA ASP A 198 12.62 2.53 -3.28
C ASP A 198 13.61 3.61 -3.73
N GLY A 199 14.55 3.25 -4.63
CA GLY A 199 15.59 4.16 -5.12
C GLY A 199 15.03 5.36 -5.91
N LEU A 200 13.85 5.25 -6.49
CA LEU A 200 13.20 6.35 -7.19
C LEU A 200 12.94 7.55 -6.27
N TYR A 201 12.61 7.27 -5.01
CA TYR A 201 12.33 8.29 -3.99
C TYR A 201 13.59 8.78 -3.25
N THR A 202 14.78 8.33 -3.64
CA THR A 202 16.05 8.84 -3.08
C THR A 202 16.36 10.22 -3.67
N GLN A 203 15.51 11.19 -3.34
CA GLN A 203 15.55 12.57 -3.80
C GLN A 203 15.51 13.54 -2.61
N ALA A 204 16.33 14.61 -2.66
CA ALA A 204 16.44 15.55 -1.57
C ALA A 204 15.11 16.20 -1.15
N PRO A 205 14.19 16.58 -2.05
CA PRO A 205 12.89 17.12 -1.67
C PRO A 205 12.06 16.15 -0.82
N PHE A 206 12.06 14.84 -1.17
CA PHE A 206 11.33 13.81 -0.44
C PHE A 206 11.86 13.63 0.99
N PHE A 207 13.17 13.52 1.14
CA PHE A 207 13.83 13.41 2.44
C PHE A 207 13.64 14.67 3.30
N LYS A 208 13.75 15.88 2.70
CA LYS A 208 13.51 17.15 3.40
C LYS A 208 12.08 17.25 3.91
N LEU A 209 11.09 16.85 3.12
CA LEU A 209 9.69 16.83 3.54
C LEU A 209 9.48 15.93 4.75
N ALA A 210 10.00 14.69 4.71
CA ALA A 210 9.91 13.76 5.83
C ALA A 210 10.56 14.34 7.10
N LYS A 211 11.78 14.86 6.97
CA LYS A 211 12.55 15.45 8.08
C LYS A 211 11.85 16.66 8.69
N LYS A 212 11.25 17.54 7.88
CA LYS A 212 10.45 18.68 8.36
C LYS A 212 9.33 18.26 9.31
N HIS A 213 8.80 17.05 9.13
CA HIS A 213 7.76 16.46 9.98
C HIS A 213 8.28 15.50 11.05
N GLY A 214 9.60 15.51 11.32
CA GLY A 214 10.23 14.67 12.33
C GLY A 214 10.21 13.17 12.00
N LYS A 215 10.21 12.82 10.68
CA LYS A 215 10.27 11.45 10.20
C LYS A 215 11.62 11.18 9.56
N ASP A 216 12.16 9.99 9.85
CA ASP A 216 13.35 9.50 9.18
C ASP A 216 12.96 8.71 7.92
N VAL A 217 13.89 8.57 6.98
CA VAL A 217 13.70 7.84 5.72
C VAL A 217 14.77 6.78 5.58
N ILE A 218 14.40 5.59 5.11
CA ILE A 218 15.30 4.58 4.54
C ILE A 218 14.87 4.38 3.09
N ALA A 219 15.75 4.66 2.15
CA ALA A 219 15.50 4.42 0.73
C ALA A 219 16.70 3.72 0.08
N GLU A 220 16.45 2.89 -0.91
CA GLU A 220 17.50 2.19 -1.66
C GLU A 220 18.38 3.23 -2.38
N LEU A 221 19.71 3.09 -2.28
CA LEU A 221 20.67 3.96 -2.95
C LEU A 221 21.15 3.29 -4.22
N LYS A 222 20.80 3.89 -5.37
CA LYS A 222 21.19 3.43 -6.72
C LYS A 222 22.19 4.36 -7.38
N ASP A 223 22.67 3.98 -8.55
CA ASP A 223 23.71 4.69 -9.32
C ASP A 223 23.42 6.15 -9.67
N ASP A 224 22.17 6.56 -9.65
CA ASP A 224 21.74 7.93 -9.90
C ASP A 224 22.14 8.92 -8.79
N ARG A 225 22.63 8.43 -7.64
CA ARG A 225 23.20 9.22 -6.54
C ARG A 225 24.70 8.91 -6.38
N ARG A 226 25.42 9.12 -7.47
CA ARG A 226 26.79 8.63 -7.68
C ARG A 226 27.79 9.07 -6.63
N ASP A 227 27.76 10.33 -6.20
CA ASP A 227 28.79 10.83 -5.27
C ASP A 227 28.67 10.16 -3.91
N LEU A 228 27.46 10.17 -3.30
CA LEU A 228 27.22 9.49 -2.05
C LEU A 228 27.54 7.99 -2.11
N LEU A 229 27.17 7.29 -3.20
CA LEU A 229 27.43 5.86 -3.35
C LEU A 229 28.92 5.57 -3.51
N LYS A 230 29.65 6.38 -4.30
CA LYS A 230 31.11 6.23 -4.49
C LYS A 230 31.87 6.45 -3.19
N ASP A 231 31.54 7.49 -2.45
CA ASP A 231 32.17 7.79 -1.16
C ASP A 231 31.97 6.65 -0.17
N ALA A 232 30.68 6.16 -0.08
CA ALA A 232 30.37 5.02 0.77
C ALA A 232 31.15 3.76 0.36
N GLN A 233 31.20 3.43 -0.92
CA GLN A 233 31.95 2.28 -1.43
C GLN A 233 33.45 2.40 -1.19
N GLY A 234 34.00 3.62 -1.28
CA GLY A 234 35.39 3.90 -0.94
C GLY A 234 35.73 3.55 0.51
N LEU A 235 34.88 3.97 1.44
CA LEU A 235 35.02 3.68 2.87
C LEU A 235 34.77 2.21 3.21
N PHE A 236 33.81 1.56 2.58
CA PHE A 236 33.51 0.13 2.79
C PHE A 236 34.72 -0.74 2.43
N LYS A 237 35.45 -0.42 1.38
CA LYS A 237 36.66 -1.16 0.99
C LYS A 237 37.77 -1.07 2.04
N GLN A 238 37.79 -0.02 2.85
CA GLN A 238 38.81 0.22 3.88
C GLN A 238 38.42 -0.33 5.25
N SER A 239 37.21 -0.81 5.41
CA SER A 239 36.67 -1.27 6.69
C SER A 239 36.21 -2.72 6.66
N LYS A 240 36.17 -3.37 7.83
CA LYS A 240 35.67 -4.73 7.96
C LYS A 240 34.12 -4.71 8.15
N PRO A 241 33.40 -5.62 7.51
CA PRO A 241 31.95 -5.74 7.72
C PRO A 241 31.63 -6.32 9.09
N ASN A 242 30.47 -5.96 9.61
CA ASN A 242 29.82 -6.70 10.68
C ASN A 242 29.15 -7.94 10.10
N LEU A 243 29.35 -9.08 10.73
CA LEU A 243 28.80 -10.36 10.29
C LEU A 243 27.51 -10.66 11.06
N TYR A 244 26.44 -10.94 10.33
CA TYR A 244 25.15 -11.37 10.88
C TYR A 244 24.74 -12.69 10.22
N GLN A 245 24.21 -13.60 11.01
CA GLN A 245 23.67 -14.86 10.52
C GLN A 245 22.25 -15.06 11.05
N ASP A 246 21.32 -15.23 10.13
CA ASP A 246 19.97 -15.61 10.42
C ASP A 246 19.66 -16.90 9.65
N ASN A 247 19.10 -17.91 10.30
CA ASN A 247 18.77 -19.29 9.89
C ASN A 247 19.04 -19.72 8.42
N LYS A 248 18.94 -18.82 7.44
CA LYS A 248 19.09 -19.10 6.00
C LYS A 248 19.88 -18.06 5.23
N VAL A 249 20.29 -16.98 5.89
CA VAL A 249 20.96 -15.84 5.26
C VAL A 249 22.19 -15.45 6.07
N GLU A 250 23.33 -15.47 5.41
CA GLU A 250 24.59 -14.91 5.89
C GLU A 250 24.69 -13.48 5.36
N ARG A 251 25.01 -12.51 6.23
CA ARG A 251 25.10 -11.09 5.88
C ARG A 251 26.45 -10.52 6.27
N GLN A 252 27.03 -9.75 5.38
CA GLN A 252 28.16 -8.86 5.63
C GLN A 252 27.63 -7.43 5.50
N CYS A 253 27.62 -6.69 6.62
CA CYS A 253 27.04 -5.36 6.66
C CYS A 253 28.10 -4.29 6.97
N TRP A 254 28.13 -3.25 6.18
CA TRP A 254 28.82 -1.99 6.45
C TRP A 254 27.77 -0.94 6.82
N ASP A 255 28.07 -0.14 7.81
CA ASP A 255 27.12 0.82 8.38
C ASP A 255 27.89 2.05 8.85
N MET A 256 27.78 3.12 8.09
CA MET A 256 28.54 4.35 8.31
C MET A 256 27.63 5.57 8.28
N GLU A 257 27.94 6.53 9.14
CA GLU A 257 27.23 7.80 9.30
C GLU A 257 28.08 8.97 8.82
N HIS A 258 27.52 10.16 8.89
CA HIS A 258 28.17 11.44 8.64
C HIS A 258 28.58 11.70 7.18
N PHE A 259 27.91 11.07 6.20
CA PHE A 259 28.12 11.42 4.80
C PHE A 259 27.50 12.79 4.51
N THR A 260 28.30 13.69 3.90
CA THR A 260 27.86 15.03 3.47
C THR A 260 27.88 15.20 1.96
N SER A 261 28.35 14.21 1.21
CA SER A 261 28.46 14.24 -0.25
C SER A 261 27.10 14.30 -1.00
N TRP A 262 25.99 14.21 -0.29
CA TRP A 262 24.69 14.56 -0.84
C TRP A 262 24.30 16.00 -0.45
N GLU A 263 25.01 16.98 -1.01
CA GLU A 263 24.89 18.40 -0.69
C GLU A 263 23.46 18.93 -0.79
N GLN A 264 22.71 18.51 -1.81
CA GLN A 264 21.31 18.92 -2.02
C GLN A 264 20.39 18.58 -0.83
N LEU A 265 20.71 17.58 -0.03
CA LEU A 265 19.94 17.24 1.15
C LEU A 265 20.16 18.23 2.30
N GLY A 266 21.38 18.75 2.45
CA GLY A 266 21.74 19.72 3.46
C GLY A 266 21.78 19.18 4.89
N CYS A 267 21.96 17.87 5.05
CA CYS A 267 22.20 17.22 6.33
C CYS A 267 22.98 15.91 6.11
N GLU A 268 23.56 15.42 7.19
CA GLU A 268 24.30 14.17 7.19
C GLU A 268 23.40 12.97 6.86
N VAL A 269 23.97 12.01 6.14
CA VAL A 269 23.32 10.78 5.71
C VAL A 269 24.06 9.59 6.29
N ARG A 270 23.32 8.58 6.70
CA ARG A 270 23.81 7.25 7.02
C ARG A 270 23.67 6.37 5.79
N VAL A 271 24.70 5.61 5.46
CA VAL A 271 24.67 4.62 4.37
C VAL A 271 24.94 3.25 4.94
N VAL A 272 24.05 2.30 4.63
CA VAL A 272 24.18 0.91 5.04
C VAL A 272 24.24 0.03 3.79
N CYS A 273 25.25 -0.82 3.72
CA CYS A 273 25.39 -1.85 2.69
C CYS A 273 25.24 -3.23 3.32
N SER A 274 24.49 -4.12 2.67
CA SER A 274 24.38 -5.53 3.05
C SER A 274 24.65 -6.43 1.86
N ILE A 275 25.71 -7.24 1.93
CA ILE A 275 25.96 -8.34 1.00
C ILE A 275 25.42 -9.61 1.65
N GLU A 276 24.50 -10.26 0.96
CA GLU A 276 23.75 -11.39 1.51
C GLU A 276 23.95 -12.65 0.69
N ARG A 277 24.12 -13.77 1.39
CA ARG A 277 24.17 -15.10 0.81
C ARG A 277 23.03 -15.93 1.38
N LYS A 278 22.03 -16.20 0.55
CA LYS A 278 20.80 -16.89 0.94
C LYS A 278 20.77 -18.32 0.45
N ARG A 279 20.54 -19.26 1.35
CA ARG A 279 20.34 -20.67 1.02
C ARG A 279 18.91 -20.91 0.53
N VAL A 280 18.74 -21.28 -0.74
CA VAL A 280 17.42 -21.51 -1.38
C VAL A 280 17.30 -22.95 -1.86
N LYS A 281 16.19 -23.61 -1.55
CA LYS A 281 15.85 -24.94 -2.05
C LYS A 281 14.79 -24.79 -3.16
N ARG A 282 15.17 -25.12 -4.40
CA ARG A 282 14.23 -25.06 -5.53
C ARG A 282 13.14 -26.13 -5.39
N GLN A 283 11.89 -25.73 -5.50
CA GLN A 283 10.74 -26.64 -5.32
C GLN A 283 10.72 -27.77 -6.34
N LYS A 284 11.02 -27.50 -7.61
CA LYS A 284 10.99 -28.51 -8.70
C LYS A 284 12.14 -29.52 -8.59
N THR A 285 13.37 -29.06 -8.40
CA THR A 285 14.57 -29.93 -8.46
C THR A 285 15.02 -30.44 -7.10
N LYS A 286 14.43 -29.92 -6.00
CA LYS A 286 14.86 -30.17 -4.61
C LYS A 286 16.33 -29.80 -4.31
N LYS A 287 17.09 -29.31 -5.31
CA LYS A 287 18.50 -28.90 -5.15
C LYS A 287 18.62 -27.61 -4.34
N ILE A 288 19.63 -27.58 -3.50
CA ILE A 288 20.00 -26.38 -2.74
C ILE A 288 20.98 -25.58 -3.58
N HIS A 289 20.77 -24.27 -3.69
CA HIS A 289 21.70 -23.32 -4.28
C HIS A 289 21.77 -22.07 -3.39
N PHE A 290 22.81 -21.29 -3.61
CA PHE A 290 22.97 -20.02 -2.90
C PHE A 290 22.66 -18.88 -3.88
N GLU A 291 21.89 -17.91 -3.41
CA GLU A 291 21.61 -16.67 -4.10
C GLU A 291 22.38 -15.55 -3.39
N ASN A 292 23.15 -14.79 -4.13
CA ASN A 292 23.87 -13.63 -3.63
C ASN A 292 23.10 -12.36 -4.04
N SER A 293 23.03 -11.41 -3.13
CA SER A 293 22.44 -10.09 -3.40
C SER A 293 23.19 -9.02 -2.65
N GLU A 294 23.22 -7.81 -3.22
CA GLU A 294 23.80 -6.63 -2.60
C GLU A 294 22.73 -5.56 -2.51
N TRP A 295 22.65 -4.93 -1.34
CA TRP A 295 21.70 -3.89 -1.03
C TRP A 295 22.42 -2.70 -0.41
N VAL A 296 22.14 -1.51 -0.92
CA VAL A 296 22.66 -0.28 -0.34
C VAL A 296 21.48 0.66 -0.07
N TRP A 297 21.45 1.25 1.11
CA TRP A 297 20.42 2.20 1.51
C TRP A 297 21.04 3.49 2.03
N ALA A 298 20.41 4.62 1.70
CA ALA A 298 20.64 5.91 2.31
C ALA A 298 19.55 6.22 3.34
N SER A 299 19.91 6.86 4.44
CA SER A 299 18.97 7.13 5.52
C SER A 299 19.31 8.39 6.31
N THR A 300 18.29 9.00 6.90
CA THR A 300 18.42 10.08 7.89
C THR A 300 18.34 9.58 9.33
N ILE A 301 18.05 8.28 9.55
CA ILE A 301 17.94 7.72 10.90
C ILE A 301 19.32 7.40 11.46
N PRO A 302 19.70 7.98 12.62
CA PRO A 302 21.01 7.69 13.21
C PRO A 302 21.06 6.27 13.80
N LYS A 303 22.28 5.72 13.85
CA LYS A 303 22.56 4.37 14.36
C LYS A 303 22.14 4.19 15.82
N GLN A 304 22.20 5.24 16.61
CA GLN A 304 21.76 5.23 18.01
C GLN A 304 20.25 4.96 18.15
N LYS A 305 19.42 5.35 17.16
CA LYS A 305 17.97 5.10 17.16
C LYS A 305 17.60 3.76 16.56
N LEU A 306 18.40 3.25 15.63
CA LEU A 306 18.11 2.00 14.92
C LEU A 306 19.44 1.31 14.60
N ASP A 307 19.69 0.17 15.23
CA ASP A 307 20.88 -0.63 14.99
C ASP A 307 20.94 -1.19 13.56
N THR A 308 22.08 -1.70 13.15
CA THR A 308 22.34 -2.19 11.79
C THR A 308 21.43 -3.36 11.42
N GLU A 309 21.17 -4.28 12.36
CA GLU A 309 20.38 -5.47 12.10
C GLU A 309 18.90 -5.13 11.85
N ASP A 310 18.31 -4.31 12.72
CA ASP A 310 16.92 -3.85 12.56
C ASP A 310 16.78 -2.88 11.38
N PHE A 311 17.83 -2.10 11.06
CA PHE A 311 17.87 -1.27 9.86
C PHE A 311 17.73 -2.12 8.58
N VAL A 312 18.55 -3.18 8.44
CA VAL A 312 18.48 -4.10 7.29
C VAL A 312 17.10 -4.78 7.21
N LYS A 313 16.53 -5.18 8.36
CA LYS A 313 15.16 -5.73 8.40
C LYS A 313 14.12 -4.73 7.89
N PHE A 314 14.25 -3.43 8.19
CA PHE A 314 13.39 -2.39 7.63
C PHE A 314 13.64 -2.16 6.15
N GLY A 315 14.89 -2.09 5.70
CA GLY A 315 15.24 -1.98 4.29
C GLY A 315 14.56 -3.06 3.44
N HIS A 316 14.64 -4.31 3.89
CA HIS A 316 13.90 -5.43 3.26
C HIS A 316 12.39 -5.38 3.51
N GLY A 317 11.96 -4.66 4.53
CA GLY A 317 10.55 -4.49 4.86
C GLY A 317 9.74 -3.88 3.72
N ARG A 318 10.35 -3.04 2.87
CA ARG A 318 9.71 -2.47 1.68
C ARG A 318 9.14 -3.56 0.75
N TRP A 319 9.91 -4.60 0.48
CA TRP A 319 9.46 -5.72 -0.36
C TRP A 319 8.23 -6.47 0.18
N LYS A 320 7.91 -6.29 1.47
CA LYS A 320 6.69 -6.88 2.04
C LYS A 320 5.42 -6.22 1.53
N ILE A 321 5.47 -4.96 1.08
CA ILE A 321 4.30 -4.34 0.46
C ILE A 321 4.03 -4.96 -0.92
N GLU A 322 5.08 -5.20 -1.72
CA GLU A 322 4.93 -5.85 -3.03
C GLU A 322 4.40 -7.28 -2.87
N ASN A 323 5.06 -8.08 -2.02
CA ASN A 323 4.76 -9.50 -1.88
C ASN A 323 3.51 -9.81 -1.06
N ASN A 324 3.17 -9.02 -0.06
CA ASN A 324 2.05 -9.27 0.85
C ASN A 324 0.95 -8.22 0.76
N GLY A 325 1.26 -6.96 0.38
CA GLY A 325 0.31 -5.87 0.22
C GLY A 325 -0.29 -5.86 -1.17
N PHE A 326 0.48 -5.44 -2.18
CA PHE A 326 -0.03 -5.33 -3.56
C PHE A 326 -0.46 -6.68 -4.13
N ASN A 327 0.34 -7.75 -3.95
CA ASN A 327 -0.05 -9.08 -4.43
C ASN A 327 -1.37 -9.56 -3.80
N GLU A 328 -1.60 -9.31 -2.51
CA GLU A 328 -2.88 -9.64 -1.89
C GLU A 328 -4.02 -8.77 -2.43
N LEU A 329 -3.79 -7.45 -2.55
CA LEU A 329 -4.78 -6.52 -3.07
C LEU A 329 -5.16 -6.81 -4.52
N VAL A 330 -4.19 -7.13 -5.37
CA VAL A 330 -4.43 -7.47 -6.79
C VAL A 330 -5.10 -8.83 -6.93
N ASN A 331 -4.53 -9.88 -6.32
CA ASN A 331 -4.98 -11.25 -6.56
C ASN A 331 -6.30 -11.62 -5.90
N TYR A 332 -6.63 -10.96 -4.78
CA TYR A 332 -7.84 -11.30 -4.01
C TYR A 332 -8.84 -10.15 -3.91
N TRP A 333 -8.37 -8.90 -4.02
CA TRP A 333 -9.21 -7.72 -3.85
C TRP A 333 -9.46 -6.96 -5.15
N HIS A 334 -8.95 -7.49 -6.29
CA HIS A 334 -9.11 -6.91 -7.62
C HIS A 334 -8.70 -5.44 -7.71
N ALA A 335 -7.63 -5.04 -6.99
CA ALA A 335 -7.21 -3.65 -6.90
C ALA A 335 -6.69 -3.06 -8.22
N ASP A 336 -6.35 -3.90 -9.20
CA ASP A 336 -5.98 -3.54 -10.56
C ASP A 336 -7.16 -3.46 -11.53
N HIS A 337 -8.39 -3.86 -11.09
CA HIS A 337 -9.58 -3.82 -11.92
C HIS A 337 -10.21 -2.42 -11.93
N VAL A 338 -10.55 -1.94 -13.11
CA VAL A 338 -11.28 -0.67 -13.31
C VAL A 338 -12.77 -0.94 -13.50
N TYR A 339 -13.53 -0.79 -12.43
CA TYR A 339 -14.98 -0.98 -12.41
C TYR A 339 -15.74 0.07 -13.23
N CYS A 340 -15.24 1.30 -13.26
CA CYS A 340 -15.77 2.41 -14.03
C CYS A 340 -14.59 3.27 -14.51
N HIS A 341 -14.44 3.45 -15.84
CA HIS A 341 -13.30 4.16 -16.42
C HIS A 341 -13.50 5.68 -16.34
N ASN A 342 -13.49 6.17 -15.11
CA ASN A 342 -13.57 7.58 -14.72
C ASN A 342 -12.57 7.84 -13.59
N PRO A 343 -11.75 8.90 -13.64
CA PRO A 343 -10.68 9.14 -12.64
C PRO A 343 -11.19 9.15 -11.20
N SER A 344 -12.29 9.85 -10.90
CA SER A 344 -12.87 9.91 -9.56
C SER A 344 -13.41 8.56 -9.11
N ALA A 345 -14.01 7.76 -10.01
CA ALA A 345 -14.48 6.42 -9.69
C ALA A 345 -13.31 5.48 -9.40
N ILE A 346 -12.21 5.54 -10.16
CA ILE A 346 -11.02 4.73 -9.95
C ILE A 346 -10.43 4.99 -8.56
N GLU A 347 -10.30 6.26 -8.18
CA GLU A 347 -9.83 6.65 -6.85
C GLU A 347 -10.79 6.16 -5.74
N ALA A 348 -12.10 6.36 -5.91
CA ALA A 348 -13.11 5.97 -4.93
C ALA A 348 -13.14 4.45 -4.72
N PHE A 349 -13.08 3.65 -5.80
CA PHE A 349 -12.98 2.19 -5.70
C PHE A 349 -11.68 1.72 -5.08
N GLY A 350 -10.55 2.36 -5.36
CA GLY A 350 -9.28 2.08 -4.70
C GLY A 350 -9.35 2.30 -3.19
N LEU A 351 -9.89 3.44 -2.75
CA LEU A 351 -10.09 3.73 -1.32
C LEU A 351 -11.12 2.80 -0.66
N LEU A 352 -12.18 2.43 -1.39
CA LEU A 352 -13.13 1.43 -0.94
C LEU A 352 -12.46 0.08 -0.71
N THR A 353 -11.58 -0.34 -1.63
CA THR A 353 -10.80 -1.59 -1.52
C THR A 353 -9.89 -1.55 -0.29
N ILE A 354 -9.22 -0.42 -0.03
CA ILE A 354 -8.44 -0.20 1.19
C ILE A 354 -9.31 -0.36 2.44
N LEU A 355 -10.46 0.28 2.49
CA LEU A 355 -11.38 0.18 3.62
C LEU A 355 -11.85 -1.26 3.84
N ALA A 356 -12.28 -1.94 2.77
CA ALA A 356 -12.74 -3.33 2.83
C ALA A 356 -11.62 -4.27 3.32
N TYR A 357 -10.39 -4.10 2.80
CA TYR A 357 -9.22 -4.83 3.25
C TYR A 357 -8.98 -4.68 4.76
N ILE A 358 -9.00 -3.44 5.26
CA ILE A 358 -8.79 -3.17 6.69
C ILE A 358 -9.88 -3.82 7.54
N LEU A 359 -11.16 -3.67 7.16
CA LEU A 359 -12.30 -4.23 7.89
C LEU A 359 -12.27 -5.75 7.90
N PHE A 360 -11.97 -6.39 6.78
CA PHE A 360 -11.84 -7.83 6.66
C PHE A 360 -10.71 -8.38 7.53
N HIS A 361 -9.52 -7.78 7.44
CA HIS A 361 -8.38 -8.20 8.25
C HIS A 361 -8.60 -7.98 9.76
N ALA A 362 -9.29 -6.90 10.13
CA ALA A 362 -9.69 -6.67 11.51
C ALA A 362 -10.67 -7.78 11.98
N PHE A 363 -11.65 -8.13 11.16
CA PHE A 363 -12.60 -9.19 11.47
C PHE A 363 -11.94 -10.55 11.63
N ILE A 364 -11.17 -11.01 10.63
CA ILE A 364 -10.56 -12.35 10.69
C ILE A 364 -9.53 -12.49 11.82
N ASN A 365 -8.78 -11.43 12.11
CA ASN A 365 -7.72 -11.49 13.12
C ASN A 365 -8.21 -11.27 14.56
N ARG A 366 -9.35 -10.58 14.74
CA ARG A 366 -9.83 -10.19 16.08
C ARG A 366 -11.15 -10.84 16.48
N ASN A 367 -11.94 -11.30 15.52
CA ASN A 367 -13.26 -11.88 15.78
C ASN A 367 -13.30 -13.41 15.55
N LEU A 368 -12.60 -13.91 14.54
CA LEU A 368 -12.58 -15.33 14.27
C LEU A 368 -11.65 -16.09 15.24
N LYS A 369 -12.12 -17.25 15.73
CA LYS A 369 -11.29 -18.17 16.51
C LYS A 369 -10.06 -18.64 15.70
N ALA A 370 -8.94 -18.82 16.37
CA ALA A 370 -7.68 -19.23 15.73
C ALA A 370 -7.85 -20.51 14.89
N VAL A 371 -8.60 -21.49 15.40
CA VAL A 371 -8.89 -22.75 14.69
C VAL A 371 -9.52 -22.52 13.33
N ILE A 372 -10.53 -21.65 13.22
CA ILE A 372 -11.20 -21.34 11.94
C ILE A 372 -10.22 -20.59 11.02
N ARG A 373 -9.50 -19.62 11.56
CA ARG A 373 -8.55 -18.80 10.81
C ARG A 373 -7.42 -19.61 10.18
N HIS A 374 -6.94 -20.66 10.87
CA HIS A 374 -5.87 -21.54 10.36
C HIS A 374 -6.39 -22.66 9.46
N LYS A 375 -7.68 -23.02 9.57
CA LYS A 375 -8.29 -24.07 8.75
C LYS A 375 -8.57 -23.63 7.32
N TYR A 376 -8.93 -22.36 7.10
CA TYR A 376 -9.39 -21.85 5.82
C TYR A 376 -8.47 -20.76 5.26
N THR A 377 -8.35 -20.70 3.93
CA THR A 377 -7.68 -19.57 3.24
C THR A 377 -8.49 -18.29 3.38
N LYS A 378 -7.83 -17.12 3.28
CA LYS A 378 -8.51 -15.82 3.31
C LYS A 378 -9.59 -15.71 2.23
N LYS A 379 -9.32 -16.21 1.01
CA LYS A 379 -10.29 -16.27 -0.09
C LYS A 379 -11.53 -17.06 0.29
N HIS A 380 -11.35 -18.25 0.87
CA HIS A 380 -12.47 -19.07 1.29
C HIS A 380 -13.29 -18.41 2.41
N LEU A 381 -12.61 -17.76 3.38
CA LEU A 381 -13.29 -16.99 4.42
C LEU A 381 -14.13 -15.84 3.84
N ALA A 382 -13.62 -15.14 2.81
CA ALA A 382 -14.40 -14.10 2.13
C ALA A 382 -15.64 -14.66 1.44
N GLN A 383 -15.51 -15.80 0.76
CA GLN A 383 -16.63 -16.49 0.12
C GLN A 383 -17.69 -16.94 1.13
N MET A 384 -17.28 -17.48 2.29
CA MET A 384 -18.21 -17.85 3.36
C MET A 384 -19.00 -16.66 3.89
N ILE A 385 -18.36 -15.48 4.02
CA ILE A 385 -19.05 -14.25 4.48
C ILE A 385 -20.15 -13.80 3.52
N THR A 386 -20.03 -14.11 2.24
CA THR A 386 -21.02 -13.75 1.21
C THR A 386 -22.08 -14.83 0.94
N ALA A 387 -21.85 -16.06 1.42
CA ALA A 387 -22.78 -17.18 1.25
C ALA A 387 -23.88 -17.24 2.34
N GLU A 388 -23.67 -16.54 3.48
CA GLU A 388 -24.65 -16.42 4.60
C GLU A 388 -25.54 -15.17 4.45
#